data_74b5f009949da4c4b59b89edbc70d49f
#
_entry.id   74b5f009949da4c4b59b89edbc70d49f
#
_cell.length_a   1.000
_cell.length_b   1.000
_cell.length_c   1.000
_cell.angle_alpha   90.00
_cell.angle_beta   90.00
_cell.angle_gamma   90.00
#
_symmetry.space_group_name_H-M   'P 1'
#
loop_
_entity.id
_entity.type
_entity.pdbx_description
1 polymer ?
#
loop_
_entity_poly.entity_id
_entity_poly.type
_entity_poly.pdbx_seq_one_letter_code
_entity_poly.pdbx_strand_id
1 'polypeptide(L)'
;MKKMKLWMLAALLTIGGASVFTACKDGDEGGGTKGDDKAKKALLIILDGWGIGDKGQDDVIAQTATPYMDYLKANYPNTELQASGGYVGLPDGQMGNSETGHLNIGAGRIVYQDLVKINRACADNSILENPEIKAAYSYAKASGKKLHLMGLTSTGGVHSSLDHLLKLLDIAKEYNIFNCYVHCFMDGRDTDPYSGKGFIADVQRHMDETGAGSIASVIGRYYAMDRDKHWDRIKQAYDLIVNGQGREVDDMVEGVQSCYDSHTEEHKNTDEFMEPLVNGNIDGRIQEGDVVIFFNFRSDRAKELTTVLTQQDMPELGMTTIPNLQYYCMTPYDDSFTGVHILFPKDNLTNTLGEYIASKGLKQLHIAETEKYAHVTSFINGGREEPFAGEDRILVASPQVATYDLKPEMSAFGIKDKLVAAINEKKYDFIVVNFANADMVGHTGVYTAIQTAVKTIDQCLNEVVETAKAMGYDVIITADHGNADHAINADGTPNTTHSTNPVPFIYVTANKNATVRSGALADVAPSVLHIMGLHQPKEMTGQCLISE
;
A
#
# COMPACT_ATOMS: atom_id res chain seq x y z
N MET A 1 65.29 -14.43 13.99
CA MET A 1 66.17 -14.31 15.19
C MET A 1 65.45 -13.40 16.20
N LYS A 2 65.07 -13.99 17.33
CA LYS A 2 65.10 -13.51 18.71
C LYS A 2 64.20 -12.29 19.05
N LYS A 3 63.12 -12.55 19.76
CA LYS A 3 62.90 -12.68 21.23
C LYS A 3 62.36 -11.36 21.80
N MET A 4 61.10 -11.27 22.24
CA MET A 4 60.50 -11.79 23.51
C MET A 4 60.83 -10.95 24.74
N LYS A 5 59.79 -10.56 25.42
CA LYS A 5 59.43 -10.51 26.85
C LYS A 5 58.92 -9.12 27.31
N LEU A 6 57.67 -9.00 27.77
CA LEU A 6 57.00 -9.44 29.02
C LEU A 6 57.49 -8.70 30.28
N TRP A 7 56.57 -8.19 31.07
CA TRP A 7 56.41 -8.00 32.52
C TRP A 7 55.64 -6.71 32.81
N MET A 8 54.44 -6.72 33.31
CA MET A 8 53.86 -7.09 34.61
C MET A 8 53.98 -6.03 35.71
N LEU A 9 52.78 -5.74 36.29
CA LEU A 9 52.42 -5.52 37.71
C LEU A 9 52.70 -4.14 38.28
N ALA A 10 51.80 -3.53 38.91
CA ALA A 10 50.97 -3.62 40.10
C ALA A 10 50.53 -2.21 40.50
N ALA A 11 49.32 -1.96 40.74
CA ALA A 11 48.52 -1.98 41.97
C ALA A 11 48.77 -0.80 42.98
N LEU A 12 47.72 -0.20 43.35
CA LEU A 12 47.17 0.15 44.66
C LEU A 12 46.68 1.61 44.86
N LEU A 13 45.42 1.65 45.14
CA LEU A 13 44.71 2.36 46.28
C LEU A 13 44.74 3.90 46.28
N THR A 14 43.70 4.61 46.61
CA THR A 14 42.40 4.47 47.31
C THR A 14 41.71 5.80 47.39
N ILE A 15 40.40 5.78 47.75
CA ILE A 15 39.59 6.82 48.42
C ILE A 15 38.99 7.86 47.45
N GLY A 16 37.70 8.05 47.26
CA GLY A 16 36.52 7.78 48.06
C GLY A 16 35.56 8.90 47.74
N GLY A 17 34.36 8.57 47.30
CA GLY A 17 33.31 9.56 47.03
C GLY A 17 31.99 8.81 46.74
N ALA A 18 31.31 8.43 47.80
CA ALA A 18 30.00 7.81 47.73
C ALA A 18 28.96 8.85 47.29
N SER A 19 28.39 8.69 46.13
CA SER A 19 27.11 9.28 45.76
C SER A 19 26.05 8.18 45.78
N VAL A 20 25.20 8.26 46.76
CA VAL A 20 24.06 7.40 46.98
C VAL A 20 23.04 7.66 45.88
N PHE A 21 22.97 6.78 44.90
CA PHE A 21 21.77 6.67 44.06
C PHE A 21 20.81 5.71 44.75
N THR A 22 19.74 6.26 45.25
CA THR A 22 18.59 5.55 45.81
C THR A 22 17.92 4.84 44.65
N ALA A 23 18.14 3.53 44.51
CA ALA A 23 17.32 2.68 43.67
C ALA A 23 15.94 2.54 44.32
N CYS A 24 14.92 3.04 43.68
CA CYS A 24 13.54 2.69 44.00
C CYS A 24 13.39 1.18 43.73
N LYS A 25 13.31 0.43 44.83
CA LYS A 25 12.79 -0.94 44.81
C LYS A 25 11.31 -0.84 44.49
N ASP A 26 10.93 -1.30 43.30
CA ASP A 26 9.56 -1.69 43.04
C ASP A 26 9.28 -2.94 43.89
N GLY A 27 8.37 -2.76 44.84
CA GLY A 27 7.89 -3.82 45.69
C GLY A 27 7.00 -4.79 44.89
N ASP A 28 7.53 -5.95 44.64
CA ASP A 28 6.75 -7.13 44.24
C ASP A 28 6.40 -7.89 45.52
N GLU A 29 5.22 -7.63 46.06
CA GLU A 29 4.53 -8.52 47.00
C GLU A 29 3.02 -8.49 46.71
N GLY A 30 2.58 -9.43 45.89
CA GLY A 30 1.19 -9.76 45.71
C GLY A 30 1.08 -11.22 45.22
N GLY A 31 1.13 -12.13 46.19
CA GLY A 31 0.85 -13.54 45.95
C GLY A 31 -0.57 -13.75 45.39
N GLY A 32 -0.69 -13.74 44.09
CA GLY A 32 -1.86 -14.19 43.33
C GLY A 32 -1.55 -15.56 42.76
N THR A 33 -2.36 -16.55 43.09
CA THR A 33 -2.40 -17.89 42.52
C THR A 33 -2.14 -17.86 41.03
N LYS A 34 -1.08 -18.57 40.57
CA LYS A 34 -0.90 -18.94 39.17
C LYS A 34 -2.05 -19.86 38.78
N GLY A 35 -3.16 -19.28 38.34
CA GLY A 35 -4.05 -19.95 37.41
C GLY A 35 -3.29 -20.05 36.09
N ASP A 36 -3.32 -21.18 35.44
CA ASP A 36 -2.92 -21.32 34.03
C ASP A 36 -3.84 -20.41 33.18
N ASP A 37 -3.46 -19.16 33.01
CA ASP A 37 -4.08 -18.23 32.06
C ASP A 37 -3.67 -18.67 30.64
N LYS A 38 -4.30 -19.75 30.19
CA LYS A 38 -4.25 -20.20 28.82
C LYS A 38 -4.87 -19.07 27.98
N ALA A 39 -4.15 -18.57 26.97
CA ALA A 39 -4.66 -17.56 26.06
C ALA A 39 -6.07 -17.94 25.60
N LYS A 40 -7.02 -16.99 25.66
CA LYS A 40 -8.37 -17.20 25.14
C LYS A 40 -8.29 -17.45 23.64
N LYS A 41 -9.22 -18.21 23.09
CA LYS A 41 -9.25 -18.55 21.67
C LYS A 41 -10.05 -17.52 20.89
N ALA A 42 -9.54 -17.13 19.72
CA ALA A 42 -10.22 -16.18 18.84
C ALA A 42 -10.44 -16.77 17.43
N LEU A 43 -11.61 -16.50 16.86
CA LEU A 43 -11.94 -16.78 15.46
C LEU A 43 -12.27 -15.46 14.77
N LEU A 44 -11.57 -15.15 13.69
CA LEU A 44 -11.84 -14.03 12.81
C LEU A 44 -12.48 -14.54 11.51
N ILE A 45 -13.70 -14.10 11.24
CA ILE A 45 -14.44 -14.41 10.01
C ILE A 45 -14.49 -13.16 9.16
N ILE A 46 -13.96 -13.23 7.94
CA ILE A 46 -13.99 -12.15 6.95
C ILE A 46 -14.96 -12.56 5.85
N LEU A 47 -16.04 -11.78 5.72
CA LEU A 47 -17.06 -11.92 4.69
C LEU A 47 -16.68 -11.00 3.53
N ASP A 48 -15.90 -11.49 2.58
CA ASP A 48 -15.35 -10.70 1.48
C ASP A 48 -16.45 -10.02 0.67
N GLY A 49 -16.35 -8.68 0.51
CA GLY A 49 -17.33 -7.90 -0.23
C GLY A 49 -18.67 -7.66 0.49
N TRP A 50 -18.77 -7.93 1.80
CA TRP A 50 -20.01 -7.73 2.58
C TRP A 50 -20.06 -6.32 3.18
N GLY A 51 -20.50 -5.34 2.38
CA GLY A 51 -20.71 -3.96 2.83
C GLY A 51 -22.03 -3.76 3.56
N ILE A 52 -22.22 -2.54 4.07
CA ILE A 52 -23.47 -2.06 4.66
C ILE A 52 -23.96 -0.91 3.77
N GLY A 53 -24.90 -1.23 2.89
CA GLY A 53 -25.50 -0.29 1.96
C GLY A 53 -26.63 0.53 2.58
N ASP A 54 -27.33 1.27 1.73
CA ASP A 54 -28.45 2.16 2.11
C ASP A 54 -29.80 1.44 2.27
N LYS A 55 -29.82 0.10 2.09
CA LYS A 55 -31.00 -0.75 2.08
C LYS A 55 -31.94 -0.52 0.89
N GLY A 56 -31.44 0.14 -0.16
CA GLY A 56 -32.12 0.30 -1.43
C GLY A 56 -32.29 -1.02 -2.20
N GLN A 57 -32.87 -0.95 -3.39
CA GLN A 57 -33.05 -2.13 -4.25
C GLN A 57 -31.71 -2.67 -4.80
N ASP A 58 -30.68 -1.86 -4.81
CA ASP A 58 -29.31 -2.19 -5.20
C ASP A 58 -28.52 -2.90 -4.10
N ASP A 59 -28.94 -2.77 -2.84
CA ASP A 59 -28.34 -3.46 -1.68
C ASP A 59 -28.85 -4.90 -1.58
N VAL A 60 -28.19 -5.82 -2.30
CA VAL A 60 -28.60 -7.24 -2.34
C VAL A 60 -28.53 -7.89 -0.96
N ILE A 61 -27.61 -7.45 -0.11
CA ILE A 61 -27.47 -7.98 1.26
C ILE A 61 -28.74 -7.63 2.07
N ALA A 62 -29.15 -6.37 2.06
CA ALA A 62 -30.35 -5.93 2.78
C ALA A 62 -31.66 -6.47 2.17
N GLN A 63 -31.69 -6.75 0.86
CA GLN A 63 -32.84 -7.33 0.16
C GLN A 63 -32.90 -8.86 0.24
N THR A 64 -31.93 -9.49 0.89
CA THR A 64 -31.86 -10.95 1.04
C THR A 64 -32.09 -11.36 2.50
N ALA A 65 -32.98 -12.33 2.74
CA ALA A 65 -33.19 -12.84 4.10
C ALA A 65 -31.92 -13.55 4.61
N THR A 66 -31.37 -13.05 5.70
CA THR A 66 -30.17 -13.54 6.39
C THR A 66 -30.49 -13.75 7.89
N PRO A 67 -31.33 -14.74 8.22
CA PRO A 67 -31.89 -14.85 9.58
C PRO A 67 -30.83 -15.06 10.66
N TYR A 68 -29.70 -15.70 10.34
CA TYR A 68 -28.64 -15.90 11.33
C TYR A 68 -27.82 -14.63 11.55
N MET A 69 -27.49 -13.90 10.49
CA MET A 69 -26.84 -12.58 10.59
C MET A 69 -27.73 -11.59 11.37
N ASP A 70 -29.02 -11.58 11.12
CA ASP A 70 -29.98 -10.76 11.87
C ASP A 70 -30.02 -11.15 13.36
N TYR A 71 -30.00 -12.45 13.65
CA TYR A 71 -29.87 -12.94 15.02
C TYR A 71 -28.58 -12.47 15.69
N LEU A 72 -27.45 -12.52 14.99
CA LEU A 72 -26.17 -12.06 15.52
C LEU A 72 -26.20 -10.58 15.84
N LYS A 73 -26.69 -9.74 14.92
CA LYS A 73 -26.81 -8.30 15.11
C LYS A 73 -27.75 -7.93 16.27
N ALA A 74 -28.81 -8.71 16.47
CA ALA A 74 -29.78 -8.46 17.55
C ALA A 74 -29.28 -8.88 18.94
N ASN A 75 -28.36 -9.86 19.03
CA ASN A 75 -28.00 -10.51 20.31
C ASN A 75 -26.56 -10.24 20.75
N TYR A 76 -25.71 -9.69 19.90
CA TYR A 76 -24.29 -9.44 20.20
C TYR A 76 -23.89 -8.00 19.93
N PRO A 77 -22.89 -7.46 20.66
CA PRO A 77 -22.33 -6.15 20.37
C PRO A 77 -21.89 -6.05 18.90
N ASN A 78 -22.34 -5.02 18.20
CA ASN A 78 -21.98 -4.81 16.81
C ASN A 78 -21.88 -3.32 16.46
N THR A 79 -21.13 -3.03 15.43
CA THR A 79 -20.87 -1.69 14.90
C THR A 79 -20.43 -1.78 13.44
N GLU A 80 -20.01 -0.64 12.89
CA GLU A 80 -19.51 -0.49 11.52
C GLU A 80 -18.05 -0.08 11.51
N LEU A 81 -17.29 -0.56 10.51
CA LEU A 81 -15.92 -0.15 10.26
C LEU A 81 -15.81 0.54 8.91
N GLN A 82 -14.95 1.56 8.86
CA GLN A 82 -14.54 2.19 7.61
C GLN A 82 -13.57 1.27 6.86
N ALA A 83 -13.86 1.03 5.57
CA ALA A 83 -13.12 0.08 4.73
C ALA A 83 -12.69 0.69 3.39
N SER A 84 -12.68 2.03 3.24
CA SER A 84 -12.37 2.73 1.99
C SER A 84 -11.56 4.00 2.23
N GLY A 85 -11.01 4.57 1.16
CA GLY A 85 -10.28 5.83 1.19
C GLY A 85 -9.16 5.89 2.23
N GLY A 86 -8.96 7.04 2.83
CA GLY A 86 -7.89 7.30 3.80
C GLY A 86 -7.91 6.38 5.03
N TYR A 87 -9.05 5.77 5.37
CA TYR A 87 -9.17 4.81 6.48
C TYR A 87 -8.43 3.49 6.25
N VAL A 88 -8.11 3.19 4.99
CA VAL A 88 -7.35 1.98 4.60
C VAL A 88 -6.08 2.32 3.81
N GLY A 89 -5.68 3.60 3.80
CA GLY A 89 -4.45 4.04 3.15
C GLY A 89 -4.56 4.27 1.65
N LEU A 90 -5.80 4.39 1.14
CA LEU A 90 -6.13 4.73 -0.25
C LEU A 90 -6.44 6.23 -0.38
N PRO A 91 -6.41 6.80 -1.60
CA PRO A 91 -6.94 8.14 -1.85
C PRO A 91 -8.39 8.30 -1.38
N ASP A 92 -8.76 9.52 -0.96
CA ASP A 92 -10.12 9.82 -0.54
C ASP A 92 -11.14 9.51 -1.64
N GLY A 93 -12.26 8.88 -1.26
CA GLY A 93 -13.30 8.45 -2.20
C GLY A 93 -12.97 7.18 -3.00
N GLN A 94 -11.79 6.62 -2.89
CA GLN A 94 -11.44 5.35 -3.52
C GLN A 94 -12.00 4.18 -2.71
N MET A 95 -12.71 3.26 -3.39
CA MET A 95 -13.24 2.04 -2.78
C MET A 95 -12.11 1.11 -2.32
N GLY A 96 -12.33 0.42 -1.19
CA GLY A 96 -11.45 -0.61 -0.69
C GLY A 96 -11.31 -1.79 -1.65
N ASN A 97 -10.36 -2.65 -1.39
CA ASN A 97 -10.15 -3.90 -2.11
C ASN A 97 -9.59 -4.97 -1.18
N SER A 98 -9.64 -6.23 -1.60
CA SER A 98 -9.29 -7.36 -0.73
C SER A 98 -7.82 -7.31 -0.29
N GLU A 99 -6.89 -6.91 -1.16
CA GLU A 99 -5.46 -6.78 -0.79
C GLU A 99 -5.28 -5.76 0.33
N THR A 100 -5.77 -4.54 0.12
CA THR A 100 -5.66 -3.45 1.10
C THR A 100 -6.42 -3.77 2.38
N GLY A 101 -7.64 -4.33 2.28
CA GLY A 101 -8.46 -4.70 3.44
C GLY A 101 -7.77 -5.73 4.33
N HIS A 102 -7.34 -6.86 3.77
CA HIS A 102 -6.65 -7.90 4.53
C HIS A 102 -5.30 -7.44 5.08
N LEU A 103 -4.56 -6.61 4.30
CA LEU A 103 -3.30 -6.04 4.75
C LEU A 103 -3.49 -5.15 6.00
N ASN A 104 -4.49 -4.27 6.00
CA ASN A 104 -4.80 -3.41 7.15
C ASN A 104 -5.27 -4.23 8.36
N ILE A 105 -6.15 -5.23 8.15
CA ILE A 105 -6.62 -6.15 9.19
C ILE A 105 -5.42 -6.84 9.84
N GLY A 106 -4.52 -7.41 9.05
CA GLY A 106 -3.37 -8.17 9.57
C GLY A 106 -2.28 -7.30 10.18
N ALA A 107 -2.04 -6.11 9.61
CA ALA A 107 -1.01 -5.18 10.10
C ALA A 107 -1.41 -4.47 11.40
N GLY A 108 -2.72 -4.37 11.72
CA GLY A 108 -3.21 -3.63 12.87
C GLY A 108 -2.90 -2.13 12.82
N ARG A 109 -2.72 -1.60 11.61
CA ARG A 109 -2.42 -0.20 11.31
C ARG A 109 -2.84 0.15 9.90
N ILE A 110 -3.05 1.44 9.63
CA ILE A 110 -3.30 1.89 8.26
C ILE A 110 -2.00 1.75 7.46
N VAL A 111 -2.04 0.96 6.38
CA VAL A 111 -0.92 0.79 5.45
C VAL A 111 -1.20 1.67 4.23
N TYR A 112 -0.49 2.77 4.16
CA TYR A 112 -0.68 3.75 3.10
C TYR A 112 -0.06 3.28 1.78
N GLN A 113 -0.82 3.39 0.67
CA GLN A 113 -0.24 3.26 -0.67
C GLN A 113 0.76 4.40 -0.93
N ASP A 114 1.73 4.15 -1.82
CA ASP A 114 2.83 5.08 -2.09
C ASP A 114 2.32 6.50 -2.41
N LEU A 115 1.32 6.65 -3.28
CA LEU A 115 0.72 7.95 -3.58
C LEU A 115 0.25 8.68 -2.32
N VAL A 116 -0.50 8.01 -1.46
CA VAL A 116 -1.07 8.62 -0.24
C VAL A 116 0.03 8.91 0.78
N LYS A 117 1.01 8.00 0.93
CA LYS A 117 2.17 8.18 1.80
C LYS A 117 2.96 9.43 1.42
N ILE A 118 3.24 9.61 0.13
CA ILE A 118 3.99 10.76 -0.38
C ILE A 118 3.14 12.03 -0.30
N ASN A 119 1.85 11.98 -0.67
CA ASN A 119 0.93 13.12 -0.53
C ASN A 119 0.91 13.65 0.91
N ARG A 120 0.82 12.78 1.89
CA ARG A 120 0.84 13.16 3.31
C ARG A 120 2.17 13.80 3.70
N ALA A 121 3.29 13.19 3.29
CA ALA A 121 4.61 13.74 3.57
C ALA A 121 4.83 15.12 2.93
N CYS A 122 4.24 15.38 1.77
CA CYS A 122 4.25 16.69 1.13
C CYS A 122 3.36 17.69 1.88
N ALA A 123 2.16 17.29 2.28
CA ALA A 123 1.17 18.16 2.91
C ALA A 123 1.57 18.60 4.33
N ASP A 124 2.11 17.69 5.14
CA ASP A 124 2.56 17.97 6.52
C ASP A 124 4.03 18.42 6.61
N ASN A 125 4.72 18.57 5.48
CA ASN A 125 6.13 18.91 5.35
C ASN A 125 7.10 17.86 5.94
N SER A 126 6.66 16.68 6.33
CA SER A 126 7.57 15.63 6.83
C SER A 126 8.54 15.11 5.76
N ILE A 127 8.28 15.37 4.48
CA ILE A 127 9.23 15.12 3.38
C ILE A 127 10.56 15.86 3.59
N LEU A 128 10.56 17.01 4.26
CA LEU A 128 11.76 17.78 4.59
C LEU A 128 12.65 17.06 5.63
N GLU A 129 12.06 16.15 6.41
CA GLU A 129 12.79 15.34 7.38
C GLU A 129 13.33 14.03 6.78
N ASN A 130 12.94 13.70 5.55
CA ASN A 130 13.41 12.52 4.85
C ASN A 130 14.94 12.59 4.64
N PRO A 131 15.72 11.61 5.13
CA PRO A 131 17.18 11.65 5.08
C PRO A 131 17.74 11.67 3.66
N GLU A 132 17.10 10.97 2.72
CA GLU A 132 17.53 10.90 1.32
C GLU A 132 17.23 12.23 0.59
N ILE A 133 16.10 12.88 0.87
CA ILE A 133 15.81 14.25 0.40
C ILE A 133 16.88 15.21 0.91
N LYS A 134 17.16 15.20 2.21
CA LYS A 134 18.23 16.04 2.80
C LYS A 134 19.59 15.79 2.15
N ALA A 135 19.93 14.52 1.90
CA ALA A 135 21.19 14.15 1.26
C ALA A 135 21.26 14.68 -0.16
N ALA A 136 20.22 14.45 -1.00
CA ALA A 136 20.17 14.90 -2.39
C ALA A 136 20.37 16.42 -2.51
N TYR A 137 19.57 17.18 -1.79
CA TYR A 137 19.59 18.65 -1.87
C TYR A 137 20.85 19.25 -1.24
N SER A 138 21.35 18.69 -0.12
CA SER A 138 22.60 19.12 0.49
C SER A 138 23.80 18.87 -0.42
N TYR A 139 23.83 17.72 -1.11
CA TYR A 139 24.88 17.41 -2.07
C TYR A 139 24.86 18.37 -3.26
N ALA A 140 23.70 18.58 -3.90
CA ALA A 140 23.57 19.53 -5.01
C ALA A 140 24.05 20.93 -4.62
N LYS A 141 23.64 21.42 -3.45
CA LYS A 141 24.06 22.73 -2.92
C LYS A 141 25.57 22.78 -2.67
N ALA A 142 26.14 21.78 -1.99
CA ALA A 142 27.54 21.78 -1.59
C ALA A 142 28.51 21.60 -2.78
N SER A 143 28.13 20.76 -3.75
CA SER A 143 28.94 20.46 -4.93
C SER A 143 28.79 21.48 -6.06
N GLY A 144 27.69 22.23 -6.06
CA GLY A 144 27.30 23.10 -7.19
C GLY A 144 26.87 22.33 -8.44
N LYS A 145 26.63 21.01 -8.31
CA LYS A 145 26.11 20.15 -9.38
C LYS A 145 24.65 20.46 -9.67
N LYS A 146 24.19 20.08 -10.85
CA LYS A 146 22.80 20.27 -11.27
C LYS A 146 21.89 19.33 -10.49
N LEU A 147 20.69 19.79 -10.17
CA LEU A 147 19.57 18.98 -9.68
C LEU A 147 18.59 18.77 -10.82
N HIS A 148 18.32 17.53 -11.16
CA HIS A 148 17.34 17.15 -12.17
C HIS A 148 16.14 16.47 -11.51
N LEU A 149 14.94 16.98 -11.80
CA LEU A 149 13.67 16.37 -11.43
C LEU A 149 13.05 15.81 -12.72
N MET A 150 12.82 14.52 -12.81
CA MET A 150 12.23 13.91 -14.00
C MET A 150 11.07 12.98 -13.67
N GLY A 151 10.08 12.92 -14.55
CA GLY A 151 8.92 12.05 -14.36
C GLY A 151 7.68 12.49 -15.10
N LEU A 152 6.63 11.69 -14.96
CA LEU A 152 5.34 11.95 -15.59
C LEU A 152 4.67 13.17 -14.96
N THR A 153 4.45 14.20 -15.79
CA THR A 153 3.98 15.51 -15.35
C THR A 153 2.48 15.64 -15.62
N SER A 154 1.67 15.12 -14.72
CA SER A 154 0.20 15.15 -14.81
C SER A 154 -0.47 15.02 -13.45
N THR A 155 -1.77 15.23 -13.42
CA THR A 155 -2.65 15.00 -12.25
C THR A 155 -3.29 13.62 -12.23
N GLY A 156 -2.94 12.71 -13.15
CA GLY A 156 -3.55 11.37 -13.28
C GLY A 156 -3.38 10.46 -12.06
N GLY A 157 -2.31 10.66 -11.26
CA GLY A 157 -2.13 9.98 -9.97
C GLY A 157 -1.83 8.48 -10.05
N VAL A 158 -1.52 7.95 -11.25
CA VAL A 158 -1.26 6.51 -11.46
C VAL A 158 0.23 6.18 -11.34
N HIS A 159 1.11 6.99 -11.90
CA HIS A 159 2.56 6.79 -11.89
C HIS A 159 3.31 7.84 -11.08
N SER A 160 2.75 9.04 -11.01
CA SER A 160 3.33 10.23 -10.39
C SER A 160 2.23 11.18 -9.92
N SER A 161 2.60 12.28 -9.30
CA SER A 161 1.71 13.40 -9.00
C SER A 161 2.41 14.71 -9.34
N LEU A 162 1.67 15.62 -9.98
CA LEU A 162 2.14 16.99 -10.23
C LEU A 162 2.49 17.70 -8.91
N ASP A 163 1.68 17.50 -7.86
CA ASP A 163 1.93 18.10 -6.54
C ASP A 163 3.26 17.67 -5.93
N HIS A 164 3.70 16.43 -6.19
CA HIS A 164 5.02 15.97 -5.74
C HIS A 164 6.15 16.73 -6.44
N LEU A 165 6.04 16.96 -7.75
CA LEU A 165 7.01 17.77 -8.50
C LEU A 165 7.06 19.21 -7.96
N LEU A 166 5.90 19.86 -7.77
CA LEU A 166 5.84 21.22 -7.24
C LEU A 166 6.47 21.30 -5.84
N LYS A 167 6.21 20.31 -4.99
CA LYS A 167 6.84 20.22 -3.66
C LYS A 167 8.36 20.05 -3.74
N LEU A 168 8.88 19.24 -4.67
CA LEU A 168 10.32 19.10 -4.89
C LEU A 168 10.97 20.41 -5.36
N LEU A 169 10.26 21.21 -6.16
CA LEU A 169 10.70 22.57 -6.56
C LEU A 169 10.72 23.53 -5.36
N ASP A 170 9.71 23.48 -4.47
CA ASP A 170 9.72 24.26 -3.23
C ASP A 170 10.95 23.94 -2.36
N ILE A 171 11.31 22.66 -2.26
CA ILE A 171 12.51 22.24 -1.52
C ILE A 171 13.77 22.80 -2.20
N ALA A 172 13.85 22.81 -3.54
CA ALA A 172 14.98 23.39 -4.26
C ALA A 172 15.14 24.89 -3.94
N LYS A 173 14.03 25.63 -3.84
CA LYS A 173 14.01 27.02 -3.40
C LYS A 173 14.54 27.17 -1.97
N GLU A 174 14.05 26.36 -1.01
CA GLU A 174 14.49 26.41 0.40
C GLU A 174 15.99 26.18 0.53
N TYR A 175 16.55 25.27 -0.29
CA TYR A 175 17.99 25.00 -0.33
C TYR A 175 18.78 26.03 -1.15
N ASN A 176 18.11 26.98 -1.85
CA ASN A 176 18.72 27.95 -2.78
C ASN A 176 19.51 27.26 -3.91
N ILE A 177 18.92 26.24 -4.54
CA ILE A 177 19.48 25.56 -5.70
C ILE A 177 18.92 26.22 -6.96
N PHE A 178 19.75 27.03 -7.64
CA PHE A 178 19.35 27.76 -8.85
C PHE A 178 19.53 26.94 -10.14
N ASN A 179 20.39 25.91 -10.12
CA ASN A 179 20.64 24.98 -11.22
C ASN A 179 19.77 23.73 -11.10
N CYS A 180 18.46 23.93 -10.92
CA CYS A 180 17.44 22.89 -10.89
C CYS A 180 16.73 22.81 -12.24
N TYR A 181 16.65 21.62 -12.83
CA TYR A 181 16.10 21.38 -14.16
C TYR A 181 15.02 20.31 -14.11
N VAL A 182 13.90 20.53 -14.81
CA VAL A 182 12.80 19.58 -14.88
C VAL A 182 12.71 18.97 -16.28
N HIS A 183 12.65 17.64 -16.33
CA HIS A 183 12.41 16.86 -17.53
C HIS A 183 10.99 16.28 -17.43
N CYS A 184 10.06 16.90 -18.17
CA CYS A 184 8.64 16.57 -18.11
C CYS A 184 8.30 15.43 -19.07
N PHE A 185 7.74 14.32 -18.56
CA PHE A 185 7.15 13.30 -19.41
C PHE A 185 5.64 13.56 -19.51
N MET A 186 5.11 13.60 -20.73
CA MET A 186 3.70 13.91 -21.00
C MET A 186 2.83 12.67 -20.92
N ASP A 187 1.61 12.79 -20.40
CA ASP A 187 0.75 11.66 -20.07
C ASP A 187 -0.16 11.21 -21.23
N GLY A 188 -1.36 11.73 -21.35
CA GLY A 188 -2.31 11.41 -22.40
C GLY A 188 -2.93 10.00 -22.34
N ARG A 189 -2.68 9.21 -21.26
CA ARG A 189 -3.33 7.93 -20.96
C ARG A 189 -4.17 7.98 -19.69
N ASP A 190 -3.60 8.54 -18.63
CA ASP A 190 -4.25 8.67 -17.33
C ASP A 190 -4.93 10.03 -17.21
N THR A 191 -4.76 10.88 -18.22
CA THR A 191 -5.39 12.19 -18.42
C THR A 191 -5.78 12.38 -19.88
N ASP A 192 -6.56 13.44 -20.18
CA ASP A 192 -6.95 13.79 -21.56
C ASP A 192 -5.71 13.96 -22.45
N PRO A 193 -5.74 13.44 -23.70
CA PRO A 193 -4.58 13.44 -24.63
C PRO A 193 -4.00 14.81 -25.00
N TYR A 194 -4.70 15.90 -24.68
CA TYR A 194 -4.27 17.29 -24.96
C TYR A 194 -4.26 18.19 -23.72
N SER A 195 -4.27 17.60 -22.52
CA SER A 195 -4.27 18.34 -21.24
C SER A 195 -2.87 18.81 -20.81
N GLY A 196 -1.82 18.20 -21.36
CA GLY A 196 -0.45 18.38 -20.92
C GLY A 196 0.09 19.81 -21.05
N LYS A 197 -0.35 20.59 -22.05
CA LYS A 197 -0.02 22.02 -22.12
C LYS A 197 -0.37 22.76 -20.83
N GLY A 198 -1.53 22.43 -20.23
CA GLY A 198 -1.97 23.00 -18.97
C GLY A 198 -1.03 22.64 -17.82
N PHE A 199 -0.60 21.39 -17.75
CA PHE A 199 0.34 20.95 -16.69
C PHE A 199 1.72 21.59 -16.84
N ILE A 200 2.23 21.73 -18.07
CA ILE A 200 3.51 22.45 -18.32
C ILE A 200 3.39 23.92 -17.93
N ALA A 201 2.25 24.57 -18.24
CA ALA A 201 1.99 25.93 -17.83
C ALA A 201 1.89 26.08 -16.30
N ASP A 202 1.31 25.12 -15.59
CA ASP A 202 1.25 25.12 -14.12
C ASP A 202 2.66 24.98 -13.51
N VAL A 203 3.50 24.10 -14.05
CA VAL A 203 4.91 23.98 -13.62
C VAL A 203 5.68 25.28 -13.88
N GLN A 204 5.55 25.87 -15.08
CA GLN A 204 6.23 27.13 -15.42
C GLN A 204 5.78 28.26 -14.48
N ARG A 205 4.47 28.41 -14.27
CA ARG A 205 3.93 29.40 -13.34
C ARG A 205 4.50 29.23 -11.93
N HIS A 206 4.57 28.00 -11.42
CA HIS A 206 5.13 27.72 -10.10
C HIS A 206 6.62 28.08 -10.01
N MET A 207 7.39 27.82 -11.07
CA MET A 207 8.79 28.22 -11.16
C MET A 207 8.94 29.75 -11.18
N ASP A 208 8.09 30.47 -11.92
CA ASP A 208 8.11 31.94 -11.99
C ASP A 208 7.75 32.57 -10.63
N GLU A 209 6.77 32.02 -9.91
CA GLU A 209 6.35 32.50 -8.59
C GLU A 209 7.40 32.22 -7.51
N THR A 210 8.08 31.08 -7.60
CA THR A 210 9.06 30.65 -6.60
C THR A 210 10.48 31.10 -6.90
N GLY A 211 10.80 31.36 -8.16
CA GLY A 211 12.15 31.63 -8.65
C GLY A 211 13.05 30.38 -8.64
N ALA A 212 12.47 29.18 -8.62
CA ALA A 212 13.21 27.92 -8.54
C ALA A 212 12.97 27.02 -9.75
N GLY A 213 14.05 26.60 -10.39
CA GLY A 213 14.05 25.66 -11.49
C GLY A 213 13.78 26.23 -12.87
N SER A 214 13.97 25.40 -13.88
CA SER A 214 13.63 25.66 -15.28
C SER A 214 13.21 24.35 -15.96
N ILE A 215 12.22 24.38 -16.82
CA ILE A 215 11.86 23.22 -17.64
C ILE A 215 12.95 23.04 -18.70
N ALA A 216 13.68 21.91 -18.62
CA ALA A 216 14.78 21.62 -19.54
C ALA A 216 14.32 20.85 -20.78
N SER A 217 13.36 19.96 -20.61
CA SER A 217 12.87 19.15 -21.73
C SER A 217 11.45 18.62 -21.51
N VAL A 218 10.77 18.32 -22.60
CA VAL A 218 9.45 17.68 -22.64
C VAL A 218 9.48 16.53 -23.64
N ILE A 219 8.86 15.39 -23.31
CA ILE A 219 8.73 14.23 -24.19
C ILE A 219 7.52 13.38 -23.77
N GLY A 220 6.87 12.70 -24.71
CA GLY A 220 5.76 11.80 -24.43
C GLY A 220 6.17 10.54 -23.66
N ARG A 221 5.27 10.04 -22.80
CA ARG A 221 5.48 8.81 -22.03
C ARG A 221 5.68 7.55 -22.89
N TYR A 222 5.21 7.57 -24.11
CA TYR A 222 5.44 6.49 -25.05
C TYR A 222 6.93 6.20 -25.25
N TYR A 223 7.78 7.22 -25.18
CA TYR A 223 9.22 7.13 -25.29
C TYR A 223 9.90 6.94 -23.92
N ALA A 224 9.61 7.84 -22.99
CA ALA A 224 10.33 7.91 -21.70
C ALA A 224 9.91 6.83 -20.70
N MET A 225 8.77 6.15 -20.92
CA MET A 225 8.15 5.26 -19.95
C MET A 225 7.74 3.93 -20.60
N ASP A 226 8.57 3.39 -21.49
CA ASP A 226 8.41 2.02 -21.97
C ASP A 226 8.65 1.02 -20.83
N ARG A 227 8.10 -0.19 -20.96
CA ARG A 227 8.27 -1.30 -20.01
C ARG A 227 8.41 -2.67 -20.69
N ASP A 228 8.42 -2.67 -22.03
CA ASP A 228 8.40 -3.86 -22.85
C ASP A 228 9.70 -4.01 -23.66
N LYS A 229 10.77 -3.30 -23.23
CA LYS A 229 12.14 -3.32 -23.79
C LYS A 229 12.22 -2.80 -25.23
N HIS A 230 11.41 -1.80 -25.56
CA HIS A 230 11.56 -1.04 -26.79
C HIS A 230 12.65 0.02 -26.61
N TRP A 231 13.90 -0.43 -26.64
CA TRP A 231 15.07 0.40 -26.36
C TRP A 231 15.24 1.57 -27.35
N ASP A 232 14.69 1.48 -28.54
CA ASP A 232 14.60 2.56 -29.53
C ASP A 232 13.76 3.74 -29.03
N ARG A 233 12.73 3.49 -28.22
CA ARG A 233 11.92 4.52 -27.57
C ARG A 233 12.68 5.16 -26.43
N ILE A 234 13.22 4.32 -25.52
CA ILE A 234 14.05 4.79 -24.38
C ILE A 234 15.25 5.61 -24.87
N LYS A 235 15.83 5.21 -26.01
CA LYS A 235 16.94 5.97 -26.63
C LYS A 235 16.58 7.41 -26.95
N GLN A 236 15.36 7.68 -27.41
CA GLN A 236 14.93 9.06 -27.68
C GLN A 236 14.86 9.88 -26.40
N ALA A 237 14.34 9.31 -25.30
CA ALA A 237 14.33 9.98 -24.01
C ALA A 237 15.76 10.17 -23.47
N TYR A 238 16.60 9.14 -23.57
CA TYR A 238 18.01 9.23 -23.19
C TYR A 238 18.74 10.34 -23.95
N ASP A 239 18.60 10.39 -25.28
CA ASP A 239 19.24 11.42 -26.12
C ASP A 239 18.77 12.82 -25.77
N LEU A 240 17.49 12.96 -25.45
CA LEU A 240 16.95 14.25 -25.03
C LEU A 240 17.58 14.72 -23.71
N ILE A 241 17.58 13.89 -22.68
CA ILE A 241 17.98 14.29 -21.32
C ILE A 241 19.50 14.31 -21.12
N VAL A 242 20.25 13.46 -21.86
CA VAL A 242 21.72 13.34 -21.73
C VAL A 242 22.44 14.12 -22.83
N ASN A 243 21.99 13.98 -24.07
CA ASN A 243 22.67 14.56 -25.24
C ASN A 243 22.05 15.89 -25.69
N GLY A 244 20.87 16.29 -25.15
CA GLY A 244 20.17 17.51 -25.54
C GLY A 244 19.58 17.45 -26.95
N GLN A 245 19.28 16.22 -27.43
CA GLN A 245 18.75 16.02 -28.78
C GLN A 245 17.23 16.11 -28.77
N GLY A 246 16.70 17.16 -29.37
CA GLY A 246 15.28 17.40 -29.48
C GLY A 246 15.04 18.64 -30.33
N ARG A 247 13.79 18.95 -30.61
CA ARG A 247 13.43 20.24 -31.25
C ARG A 247 13.62 21.36 -30.26
N GLU A 248 14.51 22.31 -30.59
CA GLU A 248 14.75 23.47 -29.74
C GLU A 248 13.55 24.40 -29.72
N VAL A 249 13.17 24.84 -28.54
CA VAL A 249 12.11 25.82 -28.29
C VAL A 249 12.55 26.80 -27.22
N ASP A 250 12.13 28.06 -27.36
CA ASP A 250 12.43 29.12 -26.39
C ASP A 250 11.39 29.19 -25.26
N ASP A 251 10.17 28.73 -25.54
CA ASP A 251 9.04 28.63 -24.60
C ASP A 251 8.45 27.23 -24.67
N MET A 252 8.47 26.50 -23.53
CA MET A 252 8.02 25.12 -23.47
C MET A 252 6.50 24.99 -23.62
N VAL A 253 5.71 25.93 -23.11
CA VAL A 253 4.25 25.94 -23.22
C VAL A 253 3.81 26.09 -24.66
N GLU A 254 4.41 27.06 -25.37
CA GLU A 254 4.17 27.27 -26.79
C GLU A 254 4.78 26.15 -27.66
N GLY A 255 5.89 25.56 -27.22
CA GLY A 255 6.47 24.37 -27.84
C GLY A 255 5.51 23.19 -27.87
N VAL A 256 4.87 22.91 -26.75
CA VAL A 256 3.82 21.87 -26.64
C VAL A 256 2.63 22.20 -27.55
N GLN A 257 2.15 23.43 -27.56
CA GLN A 257 1.06 23.82 -28.45
C GLN A 257 1.42 23.59 -29.91
N SER A 258 2.62 23.97 -30.32
CA SER A 258 3.05 23.75 -31.71
C SER A 258 3.14 22.29 -32.12
N CYS A 259 3.37 21.37 -31.15
CA CYS A 259 3.27 19.93 -31.39
C CYS A 259 1.82 19.51 -31.66
N TYR A 260 0.87 19.98 -30.84
CA TYR A 260 -0.55 19.70 -31.08
C TYR A 260 -1.02 20.21 -32.43
N ASP A 261 -0.60 21.41 -32.80
CA ASP A 261 -0.96 22.02 -34.09
C ASP A 261 -0.38 21.25 -35.30
N SER A 262 0.70 20.51 -35.08
CA SER A 262 1.33 19.66 -36.11
C SER A 262 0.80 18.22 -36.13
N HIS A 263 -0.20 17.89 -35.32
CA HIS A 263 -0.80 16.55 -35.27
C HIS A 263 -1.46 16.18 -36.62
N THR A 264 -1.17 14.98 -37.09
CA THR A 264 -1.81 14.36 -38.26
C THR A 264 -2.10 12.90 -37.98
N GLU A 265 -2.95 12.26 -38.81
CA GLU A 265 -3.22 10.81 -38.68
C GLU A 265 -1.95 9.95 -38.81
N GLU A 266 -0.96 10.42 -39.57
CA GLU A 266 0.32 9.75 -39.78
C GLU A 266 1.34 10.12 -38.71
N HIS A 267 1.23 11.33 -38.12
CA HIS A 267 2.10 11.87 -37.08
C HIS A 267 1.27 12.26 -35.86
N LYS A 268 1.13 11.30 -34.96
CA LYS A 268 0.40 11.54 -33.69
C LYS A 268 1.25 12.37 -32.75
N ASN A 269 0.85 13.59 -32.51
CA ASN A 269 1.50 14.55 -31.60
C ASN A 269 0.52 14.94 -30.47
N THR A 270 0.07 13.92 -29.72
CA THR A 270 -0.67 14.08 -28.47
C THR A 270 0.30 14.02 -27.30
N ASP A 271 -0.15 14.22 -26.10
CA ASP A 271 0.68 14.11 -24.89
C ASP A 271 1.49 12.80 -24.87
N GLU A 272 0.82 11.67 -25.07
CA GLU A 272 1.46 10.36 -25.02
C GLU A 272 2.62 10.23 -26.03
N PHE A 273 2.45 10.78 -27.24
CA PHE A 273 3.38 10.68 -28.36
C PHE A 273 4.14 11.98 -28.64
N MET A 274 4.16 12.89 -27.67
CA MET A 274 4.86 14.17 -27.77
C MET A 274 6.30 13.97 -28.20
N GLU A 275 6.70 14.60 -29.30
CA GLU A 275 8.08 14.57 -29.78
C GLU A 275 9.04 15.23 -28.77
N PRO A 276 10.34 14.86 -28.77
CA PRO A 276 11.32 15.45 -27.87
C PRO A 276 11.48 16.95 -28.09
N LEU A 277 11.21 17.76 -27.05
CA LEU A 277 11.44 19.21 -27.00
C LEU A 277 12.55 19.53 -26.02
N VAL A 278 13.49 20.38 -26.40
CA VAL A 278 14.58 20.88 -25.55
C VAL A 278 14.53 22.41 -25.44
N ASN A 279 14.77 22.91 -24.23
CA ASN A 279 14.84 24.35 -24.00
C ASN A 279 16.17 24.90 -24.55
N GLY A 280 16.10 25.70 -25.63
CA GLY A 280 17.27 26.29 -26.29
C GLY A 280 18.02 27.33 -25.45
N ASN A 281 17.39 27.84 -24.38
CA ASN A 281 17.98 28.93 -23.57
C ASN A 281 18.91 28.44 -22.45
N ILE A 282 18.92 27.12 -22.16
CA ILE A 282 19.62 26.53 -21.00
C ILE A 282 20.34 25.22 -21.36
N ASP A 283 21.39 24.90 -20.63
CA ASP A 283 21.99 23.56 -20.65
C ASP A 283 21.46 22.71 -19.50
N GLY A 284 20.31 22.07 -19.72
CA GLY A 284 19.66 21.18 -18.77
C GLY A 284 20.05 19.71 -18.92
N ARG A 285 21.13 19.36 -19.64
CA ARG A 285 21.58 17.96 -19.80
C ARG A 285 22.08 17.37 -18.50
N ILE A 286 21.75 16.11 -18.27
CA ILE A 286 22.29 15.33 -17.15
C ILE A 286 23.76 14.99 -17.43
N GLN A 287 24.64 15.27 -16.47
CA GLN A 287 26.08 15.08 -16.57
C GLN A 287 26.64 14.33 -15.37
N GLU A 288 27.91 13.94 -15.47
CA GLU A 288 28.63 13.25 -14.40
C GLU A 288 28.55 14.00 -13.06
N GLY A 289 28.17 13.29 -12.01
CA GLY A 289 28.08 13.79 -10.65
C GLY A 289 26.86 14.65 -10.36
N ASP A 290 25.94 14.82 -11.30
CA ASP A 290 24.67 15.52 -11.06
C ASP A 290 23.76 14.72 -10.16
N VAL A 291 22.73 15.38 -9.61
CA VAL A 291 21.67 14.77 -8.82
C VAL A 291 20.45 14.59 -9.69
N VAL A 292 19.87 13.38 -9.68
CA VAL A 292 18.61 13.07 -10.37
C VAL A 292 17.61 12.55 -9.37
N ILE A 293 16.41 13.13 -9.33
CA ILE A 293 15.26 12.58 -8.64
C ILE A 293 14.21 12.20 -9.68
N PHE A 294 13.96 10.89 -9.83
CA PHE A 294 12.89 10.37 -10.65
C PHE A 294 11.64 10.26 -9.77
N PHE A 295 10.69 11.20 -9.92
CA PHE A 295 9.56 11.36 -8.99
C PHE A 295 8.36 10.45 -9.28
N ASN A 296 8.45 9.50 -10.22
CA ASN A 296 7.45 8.46 -10.37
C ASN A 296 7.48 7.50 -9.16
N PHE A 297 6.33 7.27 -8.53
CA PHE A 297 6.23 6.32 -7.42
C PHE A 297 5.85 4.90 -7.86
N ARG A 298 5.32 4.71 -9.08
CA ARG A 298 5.06 3.39 -9.65
C ARG A 298 6.26 2.94 -10.48
N SER A 299 6.77 1.74 -10.17
CA SER A 299 8.06 1.24 -10.63
C SER A 299 8.10 0.72 -12.07
N ASP A 300 6.99 0.12 -12.56
CA ASP A 300 6.97 -0.69 -13.79
C ASP A 300 7.50 0.05 -15.04
N ARG A 301 7.25 1.35 -15.17
CA ARG A 301 7.66 2.18 -16.30
C ARG A 301 8.84 3.12 -16.00
N ALA A 302 9.39 3.06 -14.80
CA ALA A 302 10.59 3.82 -14.43
C ALA A 302 11.89 3.00 -14.59
N LYS A 303 11.78 1.67 -14.68
CA LYS A 303 12.92 0.74 -14.68
C LYS A 303 13.87 0.95 -15.85
N GLU A 304 13.36 1.04 -17.08
CA GLU A 304 14.20 1.01 -18.27
C GLU A 304 15.06 2.26 -18.39
N LEU A 305 14.49 3.45 -18.19
CA LEU A 305 15.26 4.67 -18.19
C LEU A 305 16.29 4.73 -17.05
N THR A 306 15.91 4.24 -15.85
CA THR A 306 16.85 4.09 -14.73
C THR A 306 17.99 3.13 -15.09
N THR A 307 17.69 2.02 -15.76
CA THR A 307 18.69 1.02 -16.17
C THR A 307 19.77 1.64 -17.05
N VAL A 308 19.38 2.38 -18.10
CA VAL A 308 20.35 2.95 -19.05
C VAL A 308 21.12 4.14 -18.48
N LEU A 309 20.59 4.80 -17.45
CA LEU A 309 21.28 5.92 -16.79
C LEU A 309 22.26 5.43 -15.71
N THR A 310 22.00 4.27 -15.06
CA THR A 310 22.71 3.91 -13.83
C THR A 310 23.21 2.47 -13.76
N GLN A 311 22.61 1.50 -14.48
CA GLN A 311 22.86 0.06 -14.25
C GLN A 311 23.60 -0.64 -15.39
N GLN A 312 23.27 -0.29 -16.64
CA GLN A 312 23.75 -1.06 -17.79
C GLN A 312 24.09 -0.18 -18.98
N ASP A 313 25.33 -0.29 -19.43
CA ASP A 313 25.75 0.30 -20.71
C ASP A 313 25.14 -0.48 -21.88
N MET A 314 24.67 0.24 -22.89
CA MET A 314 24.17 -0.29 -24.18
C MET A 314 24.85 0.45 -25.33
N PRO A 315 26.18 0.26 -25.52
CA PRO A 315 26.97 1.03 -26.49
C PRO A 315 26.52 0.80 -27.94
N GLU A 316 25.97 -0.38 -28.24
CA GLU A 316 25.39 -0.69 -29.55
C GLU A 316 24.17 0.19 -29.88
N LEU A 317 23.49 0.71 -28.89
CA LEU A 317 22.37 1.65 -29.01
C LEU A 317 22.80 3.09 -28.71
N GLY A 318 24.08 3.33 -28.44
CA GLY A 318 24.62 4.65 -28.11
C GLY A 318 24.15 5.18 -26.76
N MET A 319 23.87 4.31 -25.79
CA MET A 319 23.53 4.66 -24.41
C MET A 319 24.61 4.11 -23.45
N THR A 320 25.07 4.94 -22.55
CA THR A 320 26.04 4.58 -21.49
C THR A 320 25.58 5.15 -20.17
N THR A 321 25.85 4.44 -19.10
CA THR A 321 25.58 4.90 -17.73
C THR A 321 26.38 6.17 -17.43
N ILE A 322 25.82 7.03 -16.60
CA ILE A 322 26.46 8.31 -16.25
C ILE A 322 27.28 8.11 -14.97
N PRO A 323 28.60 8.31 -15.01
CA PRO A 323 29.44 8.10 -13.84
C PRO A 323 29.09 9.01 -12.67
N ASN A 324 29.22 8.50 -11.45
CA ASN A 324 29.07 9.24 -10.20
C ASN A 324 27.72 9.98 -10.05
N LEU A 325 26.69 9.58 -10.81
CA LEU A 325 25.36 10.17 -10.72
C LEU A 325 24.76 9.88 -9.34
N GLN A 326 24.25 10.91 -8.67
CA GLN A 326 23.51 10.79 -7.43
C GLN A 326 22.04 10.57 -7.79
N TYR A 327 21.64 9.31 -7.94
CA TYR A 327 20.34 8.95 -8.49
C TYR A 327 19.36 8.49 -7.41
N TYR A 328 18.21 9.16 -7.34
CA TYR A 328 17.16 8.94 -6.36
C TYR A 328 15.88 8.47 -7.05
N CYS A 329 15.44 7.27 -6.69
CA CYS A 329 14.12 6.74 -7.07
C CYS A 329 13.10 7.16 -6.01
N MET A 330 11.91 7.58 -6.42
CA MET A 330 10.83 7.91 -5.47
C MET A 330 10.48 6.71 -4.59
N THR A 331 10.36 5.53 -5.20
CA THR A 331 10.13 4.23 -4.55
C THR A 331 11.12 3.19 -5.09
N PRO A 332 11.23 1.98 -4.51
CA PRO A 332 12.07 0.93 -5.10
C PRO A 332 11.56 0.52 -6.49
N TYR A 333 12.37 0.73 -7.52
CA TYR A 333 11.99 0.34 -8.88
C TYR A 333 12.34 -1.11 -9.20
N ASP A 334 13.51 -1.57 -8.76
CA ASP A 334 13.94 -2.97 -8.90
C ASP A 334 14.88 -3.34 -7.77
N ASP A 335 14.69 -4.52 -7.16
CA ASP A 335 15.50 -4.99 -6.04
C ASP A 335 16.96 -5.34 -6.46
N SER A 336 17.22 -5.48 -7.77
CA SER A 336 18.56 -5.73 -8.32
C SER A 336 19.36 -4.45 -8.55
N PHE A 337 18.75 -3.26 -8.50
CA PHE A 337 19.45 -2.01 -8.76
C PHE A 337 20.45 -1.68 -7.66
N THR A 338 21.64 -1.27 -8.07
CA THR A 338 22.72 -0.88 -7.17
C THR A 338 23.13 0.58 -7.38
N GLY A 339 23.63 1.23 -6.34
CA GLY A 339 24.10 2.62 -6.43
C GLY A 339 23.00 3.66 -6.62
N VAL A 340 21.73 3.28 -6.40
CA VAL A 340 20.59 4.20 -6.37
C VAL A 340 20.09 4.39 -4.96
N HIS A 341 19.52 5.55 -4.68
CA HIS A 341 18.90 5.90 -3.41
C HIS A 341 17.37 5.80 -3.52
N ILE A 342 16.69 5.47 -2.42
CA ILE A 342 15.23 5.31 -2.39
C ILE A 342 14.64 6.33 -1.42
N LEU A 343 13.82 7.25 -1.92
CA LEU A 343 13.20 8.29 -1.10
C LEU A 343 12.13 7.71 -0.16
N PHE A 344 11.27 6.86 -0.68
CA PHE A 344 10.21 6.20 0.07
C PHE A 344 10.34 4.68 -0.07
N PRO A 345 11.07 4.02 0.82
CA PRO A 345 11.21 2.57 0.80
C PRO A 345 9.87 1.89 1.11
N LYS A 346 9.71 0.63 0.68
CA LYS A 346 8.58 -0.21 1.08
C LYS A 346 8.55 -0.35 2.60
N ASP A 347 7.37 -0.27 3.18
CA ASP A 347 7.20 -0.46 4.60
C ASP A 347 7.50 -1.92 4.96
N ASN A 348 8.40 -2.11 5.89
CA ASN A 348 8.62 -3.43 6.49
C ASN A 348 7.56 -3.64 7.56
N LEU A 349 6.50 -4.37 7.21
CA LEU A 349 5.38 -4.65 8.11
C LEU A 349 5.77 -5.76 9.10
N THR A 350 6.40 -5.36 10.19
CA THR A 350 6.73 -6.24 11.31
C THR A 350 5.61 -6.25 12.36
N ASN A 351 5.59 -7.29 13.18
CA ASN A 351 4.60 -7.50 14.22
C ASN A 351 3.16 -7.45 13.68
N THR A 352 2.94 -8.09 12.51
CA THR A 352 1.59 -8.38 12.03
C THR A 352 0.88 -9.34 12.98
N LEU A 353 -0.43 -9.47 12.87
CA LEU A 353 -1.23 -10.33 13.76
C LEU A 353 -0.67 -11.77 13.80
N GLY A 354 -0.43 -12.37 12.62
CA GLY A 354 0.11 -13.72 12.52
C GLY A 354 1.53 -13.84 13.08
N GLU A 355 2.41 -12.88 12.79
CA GLU A 355 3.77 -12.82 13.34
C GLU A 355 3.77 -12.71 14.86
N TYR A 356 2.94 -11.82 15.39
CA TYR A 356 2.88 -11.59 16.82
C TYR A 356 2.33 -12.80 17.58
N ILE A 357 1.27 -13.46 17.08
CA ILE A 357 0.73 -14.71 17.62
C ILE A 357 1.82 -15.81 17.62
N ALA A 358 2.53 -15.97 16.50
CA ALA A 358 3.63 -16.93 16.39
C ALA A 358 4.77 -16.64 17.40
N SER A 359 5.08 -15.36 17.64
CA SER A 359 6.11 -14.94 18.62
C SER A 359 5.76 -15.34 20.06
N LYS A 360 4.48 -15.58 20.35
CA LYS A 360 3.99 -16.09 21.66
C LYS A 360 3.95 -17.61 21.72
N GLY A 361 4.39 -18.31 20.67
CA GLY A 361 4.35 -19.76 20.61
C GLY A 361 2.94 -20.35 20.46
N LEU A 362 1.96 -19.51 20.06
CA LEU A 362 0.57 -19.91 19.85
C LEU A 362 0.37 -20.48 18.46
N LYS A 363 -0.67 -21.31 18.29
CA LYS A 363 -0.99 -21.96 17.02
C LYS A 363 -2.12 -21.24 16.30
N GLN A 364 -1.97 -21.08 15.00
CA GLN A 364 -2.95 -20.41 14.17
C GLN A 364 -3.30 -21.19 12.90
N LEU A 365 -4.51 -20.99 12.39
CA LEU A 365 -5.00 -21.57 11.14
C LEU A 365 -5.53 -20.47 10.24
N HIS A 366 -5.09 -20.49 8.98
CA HIS A 366 -5.58 -19.61 7.91
C HIS A 366 -6.30 -20.48 6.86
N ILE A 367 -7.56 -20.14 6.54
CA ILE A 367 -8.38 -20.96 5.63
C ILE A 367 -9.17 -20.08 4.66
N ALA A 368 -9.11 -20.40 3.39
CA ALA A 368 -9.93 -19.80 2.33
C ALA A 368 -10.00 -20.72 1.10
N GLU A 369 -10.86 -20.36 0.15
CA GLU A 369 -10.81 -20.94 -1.18
C GLU A 369 -9.77 -20.23 -2.08
N THR A 370 -9.46 -20.82 -3.25
CA THR A 370 -8.36 -20.41 -4.14
C THR A 370 -8.35 -18.90 -4.39
N GLU A 371 -9.50 -18.30 -4.69
CA GLU A 371 -9.62 -16.86 -5.02
C GLU A 371 -9.16 -15.92 -3.90
N LYS A 372 -9.29 -16.35 -2.65
CA LYS A 372 -8.98 -15.54 -1.48
C LYS A 372 -7.89 -16.12 -0.59
N TYR A 373 -7.18 -17.15 -1.09
CA TYR A 373 -6.12 -17.78 -0.31
C TYR A 373 -4.94 -16.84 -0.03
N ALA A 374 -4.49 -16.10 -1.02
CA ALA A 374 -3.43 -15.10 -0.85
C ALA A 374 -3.81 -14.03 0.19
N HIS A 375 -5.11 -13.65 0.25
CA HIS A 375 -5.59 -12.60 1.15
C HIS A 375 -5.49 -13.02 2.62
N VAL A 376 -5.87 -14.25 2.96
CA VAL A 376 -5.72 -14.74 4.33
C VAL A 376 -4.33 -15.29 4.65
N THR A 377 -3.40 -15.34 3.70
CA THR A 377 -2.03 -15.82 3.90
C THR A 377 -1.02 -14.68 3.72
N SER A 378 -0.56 -14.39 2.51
CA SER A 378 0.50 -13.40 2.31
C SER A 378 0.06 -11.98 2.66
N PHE A 379 -1.15 -11.53 2.25
CA PHE A 379 -1.56 -10.15 2.55
C PHE A 379 -1.80 -9.90 4.03
N ILE A 380 -2.54 -10.77 4.73
CA ILE A 380 -2.76 -10.62 6.18
C ILE A 380 -1.45 -10.72 6.98
N ASN A 381 -0.44 -11.41 6.43
CA ASN A 381 0.90 -11.55 6.99
C ASN A 381 1.85 -10.41 6.55
N GLY A 382 1.33 -9.30 6.01
CA GLY A 382 2.12 -8.13 5.67
C GLY A 382 2.96 -8.28 4.39
N GLY A 383 2.52 -9.13 3.45
CA GLY A 383 3.21 -9.43 2.20
C GLY A 383 4.16 -10.63 2.30
N ARG A 384 4.17 -11.34 3.42
CA ARG A 384 5.02 -12.52 3.62
C ARG A 384 4.35 -13.79 3.08
N GLU A 385 5.01 -14.44 2.12
CA GLU A 385 4.53 -15.70 1.53
C GLU A 385 4.71 -16.91 2.46
N GLU A 386 5.85 -17.00 3.15
CA GLU A 386 6.17 -18.12 4.01
C GLU A 386 5.36 -18.09 5.31
N PRO A 387 4.77 -19.22 5.73
CA PRO A 387 4.03 -19.31 7.00
C PRO A 387 4.90 -18.94 8.20
N PHE A 388 4.31 -18.36 9.22
CA PHE A 388 4.95 -18.19 10.52
C PHE A 388 5.02 -19.51 11.30
N ALA A 389 5.87 -19.57 12.31
CA ALA A 389 5.95 -20.74 13.18
C ALA A 389 4.59 -21.00 13.86
N GLY A 390 4.06 -22.22 13.74
CA GLY A 390 2.75 -22.58 14.28
C GLY A 390 1.54 -22.14 13.43
N GLU A 391 1.77 -21.64 12.23
CA GLU A 391 0.73 -21.31 11.24
C GLU A 391 0.49 -22.50 10.32
N ASP A 392 -0.71 -23.04 10.37
CA ASP A 392 -1.21 -24.02 9.41
C ASP A 392 -2.13 -23.31 8.39
N ARG A 393 -2.16 -23.82 7.17
CA ARG A 393 -2.96 -23.27 6.07
C ARG A 393 -3.83 -24.33 5.44
N ILE A 394 -5.11 -24.01 5.20
CA ILE A 394 -6.05 -24.88 4.48
C ILE A 394 -6.53 -24.14 3.23
N LEU A 395 -6.18 -24.69 2.07
CA LEU A 395 -6.71 -24.26 0.78
C LEU A 395 -7.89 -25.16 0.39
N VAL A 396 -9.00 -24.55 0.02
CA VAL A 396 -10.14 -25.20 -0.62
C VAL A 396 -10.18 -24.76 -2.09
N ALA A 397 -10.20 -25.70 -3.03
CA ALA A 397 -10.25 -25.35 -4.44
C ALA A 397 -11.56 -24.60 -4.77
N SER A 398 -11.46 -23.47 -5.47
CA SER A 398 -12.63 -22.77 -6.01
C SER A 398 -13.25 -23.57 -7.17
N PRO A 399 -14.56 -23.43 -7.42
CA PRO A 399 -15.21 -24.11 -8.54
C PRO A 399 -14.60 -23.70 -9.88
N GLN A 400 -14.42 -24.66 -10.77
CA GLN A 400 -13.89 -24.43 -12.13
C GLN A 400 -15.06 -24.06 -13.07
N VAL A 401 -15.53 -22.82 -12.98
CA VAL A 401 -16.61 -22.24 -13.79
C VAL A 401 -16.11 -20.98 -14.50
N ALA A 402 -16.76 -20.61 -15.59
CA ALA A 402 -16.37 -19.42 -16.35
C ALA A 402 -16.61 -18.13 -15.55
N THR A 403 -17.73 -18.06 -14.84
CA THR A 403 -18.11 -16.96 -13.94
C THR A 403 -18.86 -17.53 -12.74
N TYR A 404 -18.77 -16.88 -11.58
CA TYR A 404 -19.29 -17.43 -10.32
C TYR A 404 -20.80 -17.30 -10.14
N ASP A 405 -21.51 -16.59 -11.02
CA ASP A 405 -22.97 -16.65 -11.08
C ASP A 405 -23.49 -18.05 -11.48
N LEU A 406 -22.68 -18.85 -12.16
CA LEU A 406 -22.99 -20.25 -12.50
C LEU A 406 -22.86 -21.19 -11.29
N LYS A 407 -22.18 -20.78 -10.23
CA LYS A 407 -21.97 -21.53 -8.99
C LYS A 407 -21.86 -20.58 -7.79
N PRO A 408 -22.94 -19.87 -7.40
CA PRO A 408 -22.87 -18.82 -6.38
C PRO A 408 -22.48 -19.29 -4.98
N GLU A 409 -22.71 -20.55 -4.66
CA GLU A 409 -22.26 -21.14 -3.39
C GLU A 409 -20.74 -21.25 -3.34
N MET A 410 -20.09 -21.18 -4.48
CA MET A 410 -18.64 -21.33 -4.61
C MET A 410 -18.15 -22.55 -3.80
N SER A 411 -17.15 -22.36 -2.93
CA SER A 411 -16.66 -23.42 -2.04
C SER A 411 -17.01 -23.19 -0.55
N ALA A 412 -17.99 -22.32 -0.26
CA ALA A 412 -18.34 -21.95 1.11
C ALA A 412 -18.67 -23.14 2.01
N PHE A 413 -19.46 -24.12 1.53
CA PHE A 413 -19.76 -25.32 2.31
C PHE A 413 -18.52 -26.16 2.59
N GLY A 414 -17.60 -26.27 1.62
CA GLY A 414 -16.33 -26.99 1.80
C GLY A 414 -15.41 -26.31 2.82
N ILE A 415 -15.38 -24.96 2.81
CA ILE A 415 -14.67 -24.16 3.82
C ILE A 415 -15.31 -24.41 5.19
N LYS A 416 -16.64 -24.28 5.30
CA LYS A 416 -17.40 -24.50 6.52
C LYS A 416 -17.11 -25.87 7.14
N ASP A 417 -17.16 -26.94 6.33
CA ASP A 417 -16.91 -28.31 6.82
C ASP A 417 -15.49 -28.48 7.38
N LYS A 418 -14.48 -27.99 6.68
CA LYS A 418 -13.08 -28.04 7.14
C LYS A 418 -12.84 -27.16 8.37
N LEU A 419 -13.45 -26.00 8.41
CA LEU A 419 -13.35 -25.06 9.52
C LEU A 419 -13.99 -25.66 10.80
N VAL A 420 -15.19 -26.21 10.70
CA VAL A 420 -15.89 -26.90 11.81
C VAL A 420 -15.05 -28.06 12.32
N ALA A 421 -14.46 -28.87 11.44
CA ALA A 421 -13.56 -29.94 11.83
C ALA A 421 -12.34 -29.41 12.61
N ALA A 422 -11.68 -28.36 12.09
CA ALA A 422 -10.51 -27.76 12.72
C ALA A 422 -10.83 -27.13 14.11
N ILE A 423 -11.98 -26.46 14.24
CA ILE A 423 -12.46 -25.92 15.52
C ILE A 423 -12.66 -27.07 16.55
N ASN A 424 -13.26 -28.18 16.14
CA ASN A 424 -13.49 -29.34 17.00
C ASN A 424 -12.19 -30.02 17.46
N GLU A 425 -11.11 -29.97 16.70
CA GLU A 425 -9.78 -30.46 17.10
C GLU A 425 -9.19 -29.69 18.28
N LYS A 426 -9.65 -28.48 18.56
CA LYS A 426 -9.13 -27.60 19.63
C LYS A 426 -7.64 -27.33 19.56
N LYS A 427 -7.03 -27.49 18.38
CA LYS A 427 -5.60 -27.37 18.14
C LYS A 427 -5.14 -25.92 18.12
N TYR A 428 -5.96 -25.01 17.61
CA TYR A 428 -5.58 -23.63 17.32
C TYR A 428 -6.06 -22.66 18.39
N ASP A 429 -5.23 -21.66 18.66
CA ASP A 429 -5.54 -20.54 19.55
C ASP A 429 -6.17 -19.38 18.76
N PHE A 430 -5.78 -19.22 17.49
CA PHE A 430 -6.34 -18.27 16.56
C PHE A 430 -6.71 -18.95 15.24
N ILE A 431 -7.85 -18.56 14.66
CA ILE A 431 -8.26 -18.99 13.33
C ILE A 431 -8.73 -17.76 12.54
N VAL A 432 -8.31 -17.65 11.29
CA VAL A 432 -8.87 -16.69 10.34
C VAL A 432 -9.41 -17.42 9.12
N VAL A 433 -10.62 -17.03 8.71
CA VAL A 433 -11.31 -17.58 7.54
C VAL A 433 -11.82 -16.44 6.67
N ASN A 434 -11.76 -16.63 5.34
CA ASN A 434 -12.42 -15.77 4.37
C ASN A 434 -13.49 -16.56 3.60
N PHE A 435 -14.69 -15.99 3.48
CA PHE A 435 -15.75 -16.44 2.58
C PHE A 435 -15.82 -15.48 1.38
N ALA A 436 -15.49 -15.98 0.21
CA ALA A 436 -15.29 -15.18 -1.01
C ALA A 436 -16.58 -14.74 -1.70
N ASN A 437 -17.71 -15.33 -1.34
CA ASN A 437 -18.92 -15.35 -2.16
C ASN A 437 -19.51 -13.99 -2.47
N ALA A 438 -19.65 -13.07 -1.49
CA ALA A 438 -20.33 -11.80 -1.70
C ALA A 438 -19.52 -10.89 -2.65
N ASP A 439 -18.19 -11.00 -2.64
CA ASP A 439 -17.31 -10.28 -3.55
C ASP A 439 -17.27 -10.93 -4.95
N MET A 440 -16.87 -12.20 -5.01
CA MET A 440 -16.63 -12.86 -6.30
C MET A 440 -17.91 -13.01 -7.14
N VAL A 441 -19.05 -13.27 -6.52
CA VAL A 441 -20.35 -13.28 -7.19
C VAL A 441 -20.84 -11.86 -7.46
N GLY A 442 -20.54 -10.91 -6.57
CA GLY A 442 -20.80 -9.48 -6.76
C GLY A 442 -20.23 -8.95 -8.06
N HIS A 443 -18.98 -9.32 -8.38
CA HIS A 443 -18.31 -8.95 -9.63
C HIS A 443 -19.03 -9.42 -10.91
N THR A 444 -19.95 -10.37 -10.82
CA THR A 444 -20.74 -10.81 -11.98
C THR A 444 -21.91 -9.88 -12.31
N GLY A 445 -22.37 -9.08 -11.34
CA GLY A 445 -23.52 -8.21 -11.49
C GLY A 445 -24.86 -8.95 -11.62
N VAL A 446 -24.89 -10.29 -11.41
CA VAL A 446 -26.09 -11.12 -11.52
C VAL A 446 -26.82 -11.15 -10.19
N TYR A 447 -27.83 -10.29 -10.05
CA TYR A 447 -28.54 -10.03 -8.79
C TYR A 447 -29.01 -11.30 -8.05
N THR A 448 -29.66 -12.24 -8.75
CA THR A 448 -30.18 -13.49 -8.16
C THR A 448 -29.07 -14.44 -7.71
N ALA A 449 -27.92 -14.40 -8.40
CA ALA A 449 -26.74 -15.17 -7.99
C ALA A 449 -26.13 -14.57 -6.70
N ILE A 450 -26.05 -13.23 -6.61
CA ILE A 450 -25.59 -12.55 -5.40
C ILE A 450 -26.50 -12.87 -4.21
N GLN A 451 -27.85 -12.89 -4.39
CA GLN A 451 -28.77 -13.34 -3.35
C GLN A 451 -28.49 -14.77 -2.87
N THR A 452 -28.15 -15.68 -3.79
CA THR A 452 -27.80 -17.07 -3.45
C THR A 452 -26.50 -17.12 -2.67
N ALA A 453 -25.49 -16.35 -3.08
CA ALA A 453 -24.21 -16.22 -2.38
C ALA A 453 -24.39 -15.73 -0.93
N VAL A 454 -25.17 -14.66 -0.75
CA VAL A 454 -25.48 -14.07 0.57
C VAL A 454 -26.21 -15.09 1.48
N LYS A 455 -27.20 -15.82 0.96
CA LYS A 455 -27.90 -16.88 1.72
C LYS A 455 -26.97 -18.03 2.10
N THR A 456 -26.06 -18.40 1.21
CA THR A 456 -25.09 -19.48 1.48
C THR A 456 -24.16 -19.10 2.63
N ILE A 457 -23.67 -17.86 2.64
CA ILE A 457 -22.84 -17.35 3.75
C ILE A 457 -23.62 -17.40 5.07
N ASP A 458 -24.86 -16.91 5.11
CA ASP A 458 -25.69 -16.92 6.30
C ASP A 458 -25.88 -18.33 6.88
N GLN A 459 -26.08 -19.34 6.02
CA GLN A 459 -26.17 -20.73 6.41
C GLN A 459 -24.85 -21.26 7.00
N CYS A 460 -23.72 -20.96 6.35
CA CYS A 460 -22.41 -21.37 6.83
C CYS A 460 -22.05 -20.73 8.17
N LEU A 461 -22.38 -19.46 8.37
CA LEU A 461 -22.13 -18.73 9.61
C LEU A 461 -22.81 -19.40 10.81
N ASN A 462 -24.04 -19.87 10.66
CA ASN A 462 -24.78 -20.49 11.74
C ASN A 462 -23.99 -21.68 12.35
N GLU A 463 -23.57 -22.63 11.52
CA GLU A 463 -22.86 -23.81 11.99
C GLU A 463 -21.46 -23.48 12.53
N VAL A 464 -20.73 -22.60 11.84
CA VAL A 464 -19.37 -22.18 12.23
C VAL A 464 -19.37 -21.47 13.58
N VAL A 465 -20.24 -20.48 13.76
CA VAL A 465 -20.27 -19.64 14.96
C VAL A 465 -20.76 -20.44 16.16
N GLU A 466 -21.82 -21.28 16.01
CA GLU A 466 -22.31 -22.09 17.11
C GLU A 466 -21.28 -23.15 17.53
N THR A 467 -20.53 -23.72 16.56
CA THR A 467 -19.43 -24.64 16.90
C THR A 467 -18.29 -23.92 17.62
N ALA A 468 -17.91 -22.74 17.16
CA ALA A 468 -16.85 -21.94 17.78
C ALA A 468 -17.19 -21.57 19.23
N LYS A 469 -18.39 -21.09 19.48
CA LYS A 469 -18.91 -20.82 20.84
C LYS A 469 -18.85 -22.07 21.75
N ALA A 470 -19.30 -23.21 21.24
CA ALA A 470 -19.29 -24.46 21.99
C ALA A 470 -17.85 -24.92 22.32
N MET A 471 -16.87 -24.55 21.50
CA MET A 471 -15.45 -24.91 21.69
C MET A 471 -14.65 -23.80 22.42
N GLY A 472 -15.32 -22.76 22.91
CA GLY A 472 -14.72 -21.71 23.73
C GLY A 472 -13.94 -20.63 22.94
N TYR A 473 -14.30 -20.44 21.69
CA TYR A 473 -13.80 -19.29 20.91
C TYR A 473 -14.73 -18.09 21.08
N ASP A 474 -14.14 -16.93 21.27
CA ASP A 474 -14.81 -15.67 20.96
C ASP A 474 -14.64 -15.38 19.46
N VAL A 475 -15.67 -14.80 18.82
CA VAL A 475 -15.67 -14.64 17.36
C VAL A 475 -15.83 -13.17 16.98
N ILE A 476 -14.97 -12.71 16.07
CA ILE A 476 -15.18 -11.44 15.32
C ILE A 476 -15.65 -11.80 13.92
N ILE A 477 -16.74 -11.17 13.48
CA ILE A 477 -17.22 -11.24 12.10
C ILE A 477 -17.11 -9.83 11.51
N THR A 478 -16.41 -9.71 10.38
CA THR A 478 -16.25 -8.45 9.65
C THR A 478 -16.19 -8.71 8.15
N ALA A 479 -15.94 -7.67 7.37
CA ALA A 479 -15.60 -7.76 5.96
C ALA A 479 -14.38 -6.87 5.68
N ASP A 480 -13.82 -6.98 4.51
CA ASP A 480 -12.63 -6.25 4.07
C ASP A 480 -12.96 -5.04 3.19
N HIS A 481 -14.09 -5.05 2.51
CA HIS A 481 -14.71 -3.97 1.73
C HIS A 481 -16.16 -4.32 1.40
N GLY A 482 -16.89 -3.39 0.76
CA GLY A 482 -18.22 -3.65 0.21
C GLY A 482 -18.18 -4.00 -1.27
N ASN A 483 -19.17 -4.79 -1.73
CA ASN A 483 -19.44 -5.14 -3.13
C ASN A 483 -20.93 -5.49 -3.29
N ALA A 484 -21.40 -6.56 -2.65
CA ALA A 484 -22.79 -7.05 -2.77
C ALA A 484 -23.85 -6.12 -2.16
N ASP A 485 -23.45 -5.10 -1.45
CA ASP A 485 -24.26 -4.01 -0.91
C ASP A 485 -24.60 -2.92 -1.94
N HIS A 486 -24.06 -3.02 -3.18
CA HIS A 486 -24.31 -2.06 -4.25
C HIS A 486 -24.19 -2.73 -5.62
N ALA A 487 -25.21 -3.52 -6.01
CA ALA A 487 -25.19 -4.35 -7.23
C ALA A 487 -25.85 -3.69 -8.45
N ILE A 488 -26.43 -2.50 -8.32
CA ILE A 488 -27.12 -1.80 -9.41
C ILE A 488 -26.68 -0.33 -9.43
N ASN A 489 -26.24 0.14 -10.59
CA ASN A 489 -25.91 1.55 -10.83
C ASN A 489 -27.17 2.44 -10.87
N ALA A 490 -27.00 3.75 -10.71
CA ALA A 490 -28.08 4.72 -10.76
C ALA A 490 -28.86 4.72 -12.09
N ASP A 491 -28.27 4.26 -13.18
CA ASP A 491 -28.91 4.12 -14.49
C ASP A 491 -29.63 2.77 -14.67
N GLY A 492 -29.63 1.90 -13.64
CA GLY A 492 -30.26 0.58 -13.64
C GLY A 492 -29.41 -0.53 -14.24
N THR A 493 -28.18 -0.25 -14.67
CA THR A 493 -27.25 -1.27 -15.13
C THR A 493 -26.62 -2.03 -13.96
N PRO A 494 -26.17 -3.30 -14.15
CA PRO A 494 -25.44 -4.01 -13.11
C PRO A 494 -24.17 -3.25 -12.69
N ASN A 495 -23.94 -3.13 -11.38
CA ASN A 495 -22.65 -2.72 -10.86
C ASN A 495 -21.81 -3.97 -10.55
N THR A 496 -20.57 -3.98 -10.98
CA THR A 496 -19.60 -5.06 -10.79
C THR A 496 -18.36 -4.61 -10.01
N THR A 497 -18.39 -3.39 -9.47
CA THR A 497 -17.28 -2.79 -8.73
C THR A 497 -17.55 -2.79 -7.23
N HIS A 498 -16.50 -2.59 -6.44
CA HIS A 498 -16.64 -2.43 -4.99
C HIS A 498 -17.41 -1.17 -4.64
N SER A 499 -17.87 -1.07 -3.40
CA SER A 499 -18.47 0.13 -2.83
C SER A 499 -17.51 0.84 -1.88
N THR A 500 -17.83 2.10 -1.55
CA THR A 500 -17.14 2.85 -0.48
C THR A 500 -17.84 2.71 0.87
N ASN A 501 -18.88 1.88 0.95
CA ASN A 501 -19.68 1.71 2.14
C ASN A 501 -18.87 1.07 3.28
N PRO A 502 -19.27 1.32 4.55
CA PRO A 502 -18.67 0.66 5.70
C PRO A 502 -18.99 -0.84 5.71
N VAL A 503 -18.28 -1.58 6.55
CA VAL A 503 -18.44 -3.03 6.72
C VAL A 503 -18.85 -3.37 8.16
N PRO A 504 -19.50 -4.52 8.41
CA PRO A 504 -19.91 -4.90 9.75
C PRO A 504 -18.71 -5.28 10.64
N PHE A 505 -18.87 -5.06 11.95
CA PHE A 505 -18.04 -5.64 13.00
C PHE A 505 -18.97 -6.18 14.09
N ILE A 506 -19.00 -7.50 14.25
CA ILE A 506 -19.85 -8.18 15.25
C ILE A 506 -18.92 -8.97 16.18
N TYR A 507 -19.07 -8.76 17.49
CA TYR A 507 -18.30 -9.47 18.50
C TYR A 507 -19.18 -10.49 19.22
N VAL A 508 -19.01 -11.76 18.88
CA VAL A 508 -19.74 -12.89 19.49
C VAL A 508 -18.97 -13.40 20.69
N THR A 509 -19.50 -13.14 21.87
CA THR A 509 -18.88 -13.50 23.17
C THR A 509 -19.93 -13.91 24.19
N ALA A 510 -19.51 -14.66 25.19
CA ALA A 510 -20.33 -14.97 26.34
C ALA A 510 -20.45 -13.80 27.35
N ASN A 511 -19.57 -12.82 27.27
CA ASN A 511 -19.58 -11.64 28.14
C ASN A 511 -20.76 -10.71 27.80
N LYS A 512 -21.73 -10.63 28.69
CA LYS A 512 -22.94 -9.81 28.48
C LYS A 512 -22.69 -8.31 28.69
N ASN A 513 -21.56 -7.92 29.25
CA ASN A 513 -21.20 -6.52 29.47
C ASN A 513 -20.33 -5.95 28.33
N ALA A 514 -19.88 -6.81 27.41
CA ALA A 514 -19.06 -6.38 26.29
C ALA A 514 -19.80 -5.37 25.43
N THR A 515 -19.07 -4.34 25.02
CA THR A 515 -19.52 -3.32 24.08
C THR A 515 -18.48 -3.13 23.00
N VAL A 516 -18.91 -2.58 21.85
CA VAL A 516 -18.00 -2.26 20.74
C VAL A 516 -18.22 -0.84 20.26
N ARG A 517 -17.16 -0.22 19.74
CA ARG A 517 -17.21 1.10 19.10
C ARG A 517 -16.82 1.00 17.62
N SER A 518 -17.25 1.97 16.83
CA SER A 518 -16.86 2.08 15.41
C SER A 518 -15.36 2.42 15.26
N GLY A 519 -14.82 2.09 14.11
CA GLY A 519 -13.42 2.31 13.77
C GLY A 519 -13.14 2.00 12.30
N ALA A 520 -11.96 1.46 12.03
CA ALA A 520 -11.51 1.06 10.70
C ALA A 520 -10.91 -0.37 10.71
N LEU A 521 -10.59 -0.90 9.54
CA LEU A 521 -10.04 -2.26 9.40
C LEU A 521 -8.74 -2.47 10.19
N ALA A 522 -7.93 -1.42 10.34
CA ALA A 522 -6.70 -1.44 11.14
C ALA A 522 -6.93 -1.75 12.64
N ASP A 523 -8.16 -1.62 13.12
CA ASP A 523 -8.53 -1.82 14.53
C ASP A 523 -8.90 -3.29 14.83
N VAL A 524 -9.00 -4.13 13.81
CA VAL A 524 -9.39 -5.54 13.95
C VAL A 524 -8.32 -6.36 14.67
N ALA A 525 -7.03 -6.27 14.26
CA ALA A 525 -5.95 -7.02 14.92
C ALA A 525 -5.79 -6.65 16.40
N PRO A 526 -5.77 -5.36 16.80
CA PRO A 526 -5.80 -4.99 18.22
C PRO A 526 -6.96 -5.60 19.00
N SER A 527 -8.15 -5.70 18.38
CA SER A 527 -9.32 -6.30 18.99
C SER A 527 -9.20 -7.83 19.13
N VAL A 528 -8.60 -8.52 18.15
CA VAL A 528 -8.27 -9.96 18.24
C VAL A 528 -7.27 -10.21 19.38
N LEU A 529 -6.21 -9.41 19.45
CA LEU A 529 -5.21 -9.54 20.53
C LEU A 529 -5.82 -9.31 21.92
N HIS A 530 -6.73 -8.36 22.04
CA HIS A 530 -7.47 -8.12 23.29
C HIS A 530 -8.28 -9.35 23.72
N ILE A 531 -9.03 -9.98 22.80
CA ILE A 531 -9.76 -11.23 23.04
C ILE A 531 -8.82 -12.33 23.56
N MET A 532 -7.64 -12.45 22.95
CA MET A 532 -6.65 -13.47 23.30
C MET A 532 -5.89 -13.16 24.61
N GLY A 533 -6.12 -12.00 25.24
CA GLY A 533 -5.40 -11.57 26.43
C GLY A 533 -3.93 -11.18 26.14
N LEU A 534 -3.63 -10.80 24.91
CA LEU A 534 -2.30 -10.44 24.48
C LEU A 534 -2.13 -8.90 24.43
N HIS A 535 -0.93 -8.43 24.79
CA HIS A 535 -0.61 -7.02 24.67
C HIS A 535 -0.44 -6.63 23.21
N GLN A 536 -0.94 -5.45 22.83
CA GLN A 536 -0.76 -4.88 21.49
C GLN A 536 0.71 -4.44 21.30
N PRO A 537 1.40 -4.88 20.24
CA PRO A 537 2.74 -4.39 19.93
C PRO A 537 2.68 -2.92 19.46
N LYS A 538 3.77 -2.18 19.70
CA LYS A 538 3.85 -0.73 19.41
C LYS A 538 3.69 -0.38 17.92
N GLU A 539 4.01 -1.31 17.05
CA GLU A 539 3.88 -1.17 15.60
C GLU A 539 2.42 -1.16 15.14
N MET A 540 1.52 -1.78 15.91
CA MET A 540 0.08 -1.67 15.66
C MET A 540 -0.43 -0.34 16.23
N THR A 541 -0.83 0.58 15.35
CA THR A 541 -1.36 1.89 15.72
C THR A 541 -2.88 1.93 15.74
N GLY A 542 -3.54 0.88 15.27
CA GLY A 542 -4.99 0.67 15.43
C GLY A 542 -5.38 0.61 16.90
N GLN A 543 -6.65 0.72 17.18
CA GLN A 543 -7.16 0.77 18.56
C GLN A 543 -8.12 -0.38 18.79
N CYS A 544 -8.05 -1.04 19.95
CA CYS A 544 -9.04 -2.04 20.33
C CYS A 544 -10.47 -1.44 20.28
N LEU A 545 -11.37 -2.14 19.60
CA LEU A 545 -12.77 -1.74 19.46
C LEU A 545 -13.65 -2.26 20.61
N ILE A 546 -13.16 -3.21 21.38
CA ILE A 546 -13.89 -3.93 22.42
C ILE A 546 -13.64 -3.29 23.78
N SER A 547 -14.71 -3.12 24.55
CA SER A 547 -14.67 -2.78 25.98
C SER A 547 -15.48 -3.83 26.77
N GLU A 548 -14.94 -4.30 27.89
CA GLU A 548 -15.51 -5.35 28.74
C GLU A 548 -15.80 -4.85 30.15
#